data_e5519f2dde065a41eaf6b78a4865848b
#
_entry.id   e5519f2dde065a41eaf6b78a4865848b
#
_cell.length_a   1.000
_cell.length_b   1.000
_cell.length_c   1.000
_cell.angle_alpha   90.00
_cell.angle_beta   90.00
_cell.angle_gamma   90.00
#
_symmetry.space_group_name_H-M   'P 1'
#
loop_
_entity.id
_entity.type
_entity.pdbx_description
1 polymer ?
#
loop_
_entity_poly.entity_id
_entity_poly.type
_entity_poly.pdbx_seq_one_letter_code
_entity_poly.pdbx_strand_id
1 'polypeptide(L)'
;MRNGVLFVHNNFPAQFRSVATALVEAGVPCAALGGAHAPGIEGVRVVRCPLQRSSTPGLLPMATRAEADLIRARGAHAGAKVLKAEGFDPAVIVGHPGWGETVLLDDVFPDARQVLFSEFFYRGRNSDIDFDNEFIPTTEDSLLNGKAKNAVMALALTDADLIVAPTPFQASCLPEVFRRNVRIIHEGIDTDVIQPGPAEPFALDDGRLIWPGTPVITHVNNKLEPLRGLHIFLRALPRLLEAVPEAQVLIVGEAQKNGYGGTAPDDLTWKDVCLRGLEGRLDPGRVHFTGRIPHARMLAALRLSTAHVYYSYPFVLSWSLTEAMASGCYVIGSDTAPLRDAIQDGVNGRLLPFFDVAALSDAMIAACRHPAASTRMRAAARETAVAQYSRTAGRAGWLSVLAEMGVEAPVSRSGSR
;
A
#
# COMPACT_ATOMS: atom_id res chain seq x y z
N MET A 1 -32.16 16.50 7.81
CA MET A 1 -31.01 16.06 8.63
C MET A 1 -29.92 15.65 7.65
N ARG A 2 -28.72 16.19 7.81
CA ARG A 2 -27.55 15.71 7.05
C ARG A 2 -27.31 14.27 7.46
N ASN A 3 -27.32 13.39 6.50
CA ASN A 3 -27.07 11.97 6.74
C ASN A 3 -26.46 11.39 5.46
N GLY A 4 -25.18 11.26 5.43
CA GLY A 4 -24.50 10.66 4.31
C GLY A 4 -22.99 10.83 4.40
N VAL A 5 -22.27 10.05 3.62
CA VAL A 5 -20.82 10.10 3.55
C VAL A 5 -20.39 10.40 2.12
N LEU A 6 -19.56 11.43 1.96
CA LEU A 6 -18.87 11.74 0.72
C LEU A 6 -17.47 11.15 0.74
N PHE A 7 -17.21 10.18 -0.11
CA PHE A 7 -15.85 9.65 -0.32
C PHE A 7 -15.09 10.45 -1.38
N VAL A 8 -13.82 10.71 -1.12
CA VAL A 8 -12.96 11.46 -2.06
C VAL A 8 -11.64 10.73 -2.27
N HIS A 9 -11.49 10.15 -3.46
CA HIS A 9 -10.28 9.41 -3.82
C HIS A 9 -10.14 9.28 -5.33
N ASN A 10 -8.97 9.63 -5.87
CA ASN A 10 -8.71 9.59 -7.33
C ASN A 10 -9.09 8.24 -7.98
N ASN A 11 -8.83 7.13 -7.32
CA ASN A 11 -9.16 5.77 -7.78
C ASN A 11 -10.29 5.12 -6.96
N PHE A 12 -11.29 5.90 -6.50
CA PHE A 12 -12.38 5.37 -5.70
C PHE A 12 -12.92 4.04 -6.26
N PRO A 13 -13.11 3.00 -5.42
CA PRO A 13 -13.13 2.99 -3.96
C PRO A 13 -11.76 2.81 -3.28
N ALA A 14 -10.74 2.27 -3.95
CA ALA A 14 -9.39 2.06 -3.41
C ALA A 14 -9.41 1.60 -1.92
N GLN A 15 -8.75 2.32 -1.02
CA GLN A 15 -8.68 2.01 0.41
C GLN A 15 -10.04 2.07 1.12
N PHE A 16 -11.01 2.79 0.58
CA PHE A 16 -12.33 2.96 1.19
C PHE A 16 -13.34 1.87 0.82
N ARG A 17 -12.97 0.86 0.01
CA ARG A 17 -13.90 -0.17 -0.46
C ARG A 17 -14.68 -0.83 0.69
N SER A 18 -14.00 -1.26 1.73
CA SER A 18 -14.61 -2.02 2.83
C SER A 18 -15.63 -1.19 3.60
N VAL A 19 -15.27 0.03 3.97
CA VAL A 19 -16.15 0.93 4.74
C VAL A 19 -17.30 1.44 3.88
N ALA A 20 -17.06 1.80 2.61
CA ALA A 20 -18.11 2.27 1.72
C ALA A 20 -19.17 1.18 1.47
N THR A 21 -18.74 -0.08 1.23
CA THR A 21 -19.67 -1.21 1.10
C THR A 21 -20.51 -1.40 2.37
N ALA A 22 -19.88 -1.36 3.56
CA ALA A 22 -20.60 -1.52 4.81
C ALA A 22 -21.64 -0.41 5.06
N LEU A 23 -21.34 0.82 4.71
CA LEU A 23 -22.29 1.94 4.83
C LEU A 23 -23.47 1.79 3.87
N VAL A 24 -23.22 1.38 2.63
CA VAL A 24 -24.28 1.11 1.64
C VAL A 24 -25.17 -0.03 2.13
N GLU A 25 -24.60 -1.14 2.62
CA GLU A 25 -25.33 -2.26 3.21
C GLU A 25 -26.20 -1.83 4.41
N ALA A 26 -25.71 -0.86 5.19
CA ALA A 26 -26.44 -0.27 6.32
C ALA A 26 -27.48 0.79 5.89
N GLY A 27 -27.64 1.07 4.59
CA GLY A 27 -28.59 2.07 4.07
C GLY A 27 -28.18 3.52 4.28
N VAL A 28 -26.90 3.79 4.58
CA VAL A 28 -26.36 5.15 4.67
C VAL A 28 -26.18 5.73 3.27
N PRO A 29 -26.70 6.92 2.96
CA PRO A 29 -26.48 7.56 1.66
C PRO A 29 -24.99 7.81 1.42
N CYS A 30 -24.46 7.31 0.31
CA CYS A 30 -23.06 7.47 -0.04
C CYS A 30 -22.90 8.06 -1.45
N ALA A 31 -22.00 9.03 -1.57
CA ALA A 31 -21.53 9.54 -2.86
C ALA A 31 -20.00 9.55 -2.90
N ALA A 32 -19.44 9.68 -4.08
CA ALA A 32 -17.99 9.77 -4.23
C ALA A 32 -17.57 10.75 -5.31
N LEU A 33 -16.42 11.41 -5.09
CA LEU A 33 -15.64 12.13 -6.09
C LEU A 33 -14.44 11.26 -6.45
N GLY A 34 -14.27 11.00 -7.74
CA GLY A 34 -13.17 10.17 -8.24
C GLY A 34 -12.54 10.73 -9.51
N GLY A 35 -11.34 10.28 -9.85
CA GLY A 35 -10.72 10.59 -11.13
C GLY A 35 -11.47 10.00 -12.32
N ALA A 36 -11.03 10.30 -13.54
CA ALA A 36 -11.69 9.90 -14.79
C ALA A 36 -11.94 8.38 -14.89
N HIS A 37 -11.04 7.57 -14.33
CA HIS A 37 -11.06 6.12 -14.42
C HIS A 37 -11.44 5.44 -13.09
N ALA A 38 -11.97 6.18 -12.12
CA ALA A 38 -12.42 5.61 -10.86
C ALA A 38 -13.47 4.51 -11.12
N PRO A 39 -13.23 3.24 -10.68
CA PRO A 39 -14.14 2.14 -11.00
C PRO A 39 -15.51 2.29 -10.30
N GLY A 40 -15.53 2.89 -9.11
CA GLY A 40 -16.73 2.95 -8.28
C GLY A 40 -17.11 1.63 -7.61
N ILE A 41 -18.21 1.65 -6.89
CA ILE A 41 -18.89 0.46 -6.35
C ILE A 41 -20.41 0.65 -6.47
N GLU A 42 -21.14 -0.44 -6.49
CA GLU A 42 -22.60 -0.43 -6.50
C GLU A 42 -23.17 0.27 -5.27
N GLY A 43 -24.26 0.99 -5.42
CA GLY A 43 -24.90 1.74 -4.35
C GLY A 43 -24.26 3.10 -4.02
N VAL A 44 -23.13 3.48 -4.64
CA VAL A 44 -22.50 4.79 -4.46
C VAL A 44 -22.59 5.62 -5.73
N ARG A 45 -23.18 6.81 -5.62
CA ARG A 45 -23.20 7.82 -6.70
C ARG A 45 -21.80 8.39 -6.90
N VAL A 46 -21.13 8.05 -8.01
CA VAL A 46 -19.78 8.56 -8.32
C VAL A 46 -19.84 9.70 -9.32
N VAL A 47 -19.31 10.87 -8.95
CA VAL A 47 -19.00 11.96 -9.87
C VAL A 47 -17.54 11.88 -10.27
N ARG A 48 -17.27 11.70 -11.56
CA ARG A 48 -15.92 11.65 -12.10
C ARG A 48 -15.40 13.04 -12.43
N CYS A 49 -14.23 13.38 -11.91
CA CYS A 49 -13.59 14.67 -12.03
C CYS A 49 -12.32 14.54 -12.89
N PRO A 50 -12.43 14.54 -14.22
CA PRO A 50 -11.28 14.44 -15.10
C PRO A 50 -10.37 15.66 -14.96
N LEU A 51 -9.06 15.48 -15.18
CA LEU A 51 -8.12 16.59 -15.23
C LEU A 51 -8.46 17.51 -16.41
N GLN A 52 -8.63 18.78 -16.11
CA GLN A 52 -8.96 19.80 -17.12
C GLN A 52 -7.76 20.27 -17.92
N ARG A 53 -6.56 20.18 -17.33
CA ARG A 53 -5.28 20.52 -17.92
C ARG A 53 -4.13 19.84 -17.22
N SER A 54 -2.96 19.84 -17.82
CA SER A 54 -1.68 19.46 -17.17
C SER A 54 -1.11 20.64 -16.38
N SER A 55 -0.08 20.39 -15.57
CA SER A 55 0.69 21.44 -14.92
C SER A 55 1.36 22.35 -15.94
N THR A 56 1.56 23.61 -15.57
CA THR A 56 2.18 24.63 -16.41
C THR A 56 3.64 24.25 -16.74
N PRO A 57 4.06 24.25 -18.00
CA PRO A 57 5.45 24.04 -18.35
C PRO A 57 6.37 25.11 -17.75
N GLY A 58 7.57 24.70 -17.30
CA GLY A 58 8.59 25.64 -16.79
C GLY A 58 8.36 26.13 -15.37
N LEU A 59 7.42 25.55 -14.62
CA LEU A 59 7.30 25.81 -13.19
C LEU A 59 8.56 25.43 -12.42
N LEU A 60 8.77 26.11 -11.30
CA LEU A 60 9.73 25.65 -10.30
C LEU A 60 9.43 24.17 -9.95
N PRO A 61 10.39 23.25 -10.03
CA PRO A 61 10.15 21.81 -9.80
C PRO A 61 9.37 21.50 -8.51
N MET A 62 9.67 22.21 -7.42
CA MET A 62 8.96 22.07 -6.14
C MET A 62 7.49 22.47 -6.19
N ALA A 63 7.08 23.35 -7.12
CA ALA A 63 5.70 23.81 -7.26
C ALA A 63 4.84 22.90 -8.16
N THR A 64 5.48 22.06 -8.99
CA THR A 64 4.78 21.24 -9.99
C THR A 64 3.75 20.31 -9.33
N ARG A 65 4.11 19.67 -8.21
CA ARG A 65 3.19 18.81 -7.48
C ARG A 65 2.03 19.60 -6.89
N ALA A 66 2.28 20.74 -6.27
CA ALA A 66 1.25 21.58 -5.67
C ALA A 66 0.28 22.08 -6.72
N GLU A 67 0.74 22.51 -7.90
CA GLU A 67 -0.16 22.88 -8.99
C GLU A 67 -1.02 21.71 -9.47
N ALA A 68 -0.44 20.54 -9.66
CA ALA A 68 -1.17 19.34 -10.08
C ALA A 68 -2.27 18.97 -9.07
N ASP A 69 -1.99 19.08 -7.78
CA ASP A 69 -2.94 18.81 -6.71
C ASP A 69 -4.06 19.89 -6.68
N LEU A 70 -3.76 21.16 -6.89
CA LEU A 70 -4.75 22.24 -6.98
C LEU A 70 -5.63 22.14 -8.23
N ILE A 71 -5.11 21.64 -9.35
CA ILE A 71 -5.92 21.35 -10.55
C ILE A 71 -6.97 20.27 -10.22
N ARG A 72 -6.58 19.21 -9.47
CA ARG A 72 -7.52 18.18 -9.03
C ARG A 72 -8.52 18.72 -8.01
N ALA A 73 -8.07 19.54 -7.07
CA ALA A 73 -8.94 20.21 -6.11
C ALA A 73 -10.07 20.99 -6.80
N ARG A 74 -9.76 21.75 -7.84
CA ARG A 74 -10.79 22.47 -8.63
C ARG A 74 -11.77 21.52 -9.31
N GLY A 75 -11.29 20.40 -9.83
CA GLY A 75 -12.15 19.37 -10.42
C GLY A 75 -13.08 18.75 -9.39
N ALA A 76 -12.57 18.40 -8.22
CA ALA A 76 -13.34 17.85 -7.11
C ALA A 76 -14.37 18.86 -6.58
N HIS A 77 -13.99 20.12 -6.43
CA HIS A 77 -14.89 21.20 -6.02
C HIS A 77 -16.07 21.35 -7.01
N ALA A 78 -15.81 21.33 -8.34
CA ALA A 78 -16.87 21.36 -9.33
C ALA A 78 -17.79 20.12 -9.25
N GLY A 79 -17.21 18.94 -9.04
CA GLY A 79 -17.97 17.70 -8.81
C GLY A 79 -18.83 17.74 -7.54
N ALA A 80 -18.31 18.33 -6.47
CA ALA A 80 -19.05 18.53 -5.22
C ALA A 80 -20.27 19.43 -5.42
N LYS A 81 -20.15 20.49 -6.22
CA LYS A 81 -21.29 21.35 -6.58
C LYS A 81 -22.38 20.59 -7.35
N VAL A 82 -22.01 19.63 -8.20
CA VAL A 82 -22.99 18.77 -8.87
C VAL A 82 -23.78 17.96 -7.84
N LEU A 83 -23.09 17.30 -6.91
CA LEU A 83 -23.75 16.52 -5.85
C LEU A 83 -24.67 17.39 -4.99
N LYS A 84 -24.23 18.60 -4.63
CA LYS A 84 -25.04 19.55 -3.85
C LYS A 84 -26.30 19.97 -4.61
N ALA A 85 -26.18 20.22 -5.93
CA ALA A 85 -27.31 20.53 -6.78
C ALA A 85 -28.29 19.35 -6.95
N GLU A 86 -27.81 18.13 -6.88
CA GLU A 86 -28.60 16.89 -6.83
C GLU A 86 -29.28 16.67 -5.45
N GLY A 87 -29.05 17.56 -4.47
CA GLY A 87 -29.63 17.49 -3.12
C GLY A 87 -28.81 16.66 -2.12
N PHE A 88 -27.59 16.25 -2.47
CA PHE A 88 -26.72 15.52 -1.55
C PHE A 88 -26.00 16.50 -0.60
N ASP A 89 -26.18 16.31 0.72
CA ASP A 89 -25.56 17.11 1.77
C ASP A 89 -24.94 16.18 2.82
N PRO A 90 -23.64 15.86 2.72
CA PRO A 90 -22.98 14.87 3.57
C PRO A 90 -22.81 15.39 5.00
N ALA A 91 -22.94 14.48 5.97
CA ALA A 91 -22.51 14.73 7.36
C ALA A 91 -20.99 14.66 7.48
N VAL A 92 -20.36 13.74 6.73
CA VAL A 92 -18.92 13.49 6.78
C VAL A 92 -18.34 13.37 5.38
N ILE A 93 -17.16 13.96 5.20
CA ILE A 93 -16.29 13.76 4.04
C ILE A 93 -15.16 12.84 4.47
N VAL A 94 -15.03 11.68 3.83
CA VAL A 94 -13.91 10.74 3.99
C VAL A 94 -13.01 10.86 2.77
N GLY A 95 -11.81 11.38 2.93
CA GLY A 95 -10.96 11.68 1.78
C GLY A 95 -9.50 11.28 1.94
N HIS A 96 -8.85 11.04 0.80
CA HIS A 96 -7.41 10.87 0.70
C HIS A 96 -6.79 12.22 0.27
N PRO A 97 -6.07 12.94 1.16
CA PRO A 97 -5.60 14.29 0.86
C PRO A 97 -4.37 14.32 -0.06
N GLY A 98 -3.77 13.19 -0.35
CA GLY A 98 -2.47 13.09 -1.01
C GLY A 98 -2.44 13.54 -2.48
N TRP A 99 -3.58 13.79 -3.10
CA TRP A 99 -3.68 14.31 -4.48
C TRP A 99 -4.45 15.62 -4.61
N GLY A 100 -4.84 16.24 -3.48
CA GLY A 100 -5.40 17.58 -3.42
C GLY A 100 -6.92 17.67 -3.52
N GLU A 101 -7.64 16.60 -3.88
CA GLU A 101 -9.09 16.65 -4.14
C GLU A 101 -9.91 17.09 -2.92
N THR A 102 -9.36 17.02 -1.69
CA THR A 102 -10.10 17.34 -0.46
C THR A 102 -10.02 18.82 -0.05
N VAL A 103 -9.05 19.59 -0.56
CA VAL A 103 -8.65 20.90 0.00
C VAL A 103 -9.65 22.04 -0.17
N LEU A 104 -10.65 21.90 -1.07
CA LEU A 104 -11.63 22.96 -1.35
C LEU A 104 -13.09 22.52 -1.12
N LEU A 105 -13.30 21.44 -0.37
CA LEU A 105 -14.64 20.87 -0.20
C LEU A 105 -15.45 21.52 0.90
N ASP A 106 -14.81 22.21 1.83
CA ASP A 106 -15.41 23.04 2.87
C ASP A 106 -16.19 24.23 2.28
N ASP A 107 -15.73 24.81 1.16
CA ASP A 107 -16.48 25.85 0.42
C ASP A 107 -17.86 25.35 -0.07
N VAL A 108 -17.97 24.07 -0.42
CA VAL A 108 -19.23 23.48 -0.89
C VAL A 108 -20.06 22.90 0.27
N PHE A 109 -19.42 22.23 1.21
CA PHE A 109 -20.03 21.56 2.36
C PHE A 109 -19.43 22.06 3.68
N PRO A 110 -19.69 23.34 4.06
CA PRO A 110 -19.01 23.96 5.20
C PRO A 110 -19.32 23.35 6.57
N ASP A 111 -20.38 22.58 6.66
CA ASP A 111 -20.80 21.96 7.91
C ASP A 111 -20.52 20.42 7.93
N ALA A 112 -19.90 19.87 6.86
CA ALA A 112 -19.52 18.47 6.83
C ALA A 112 -18.19 18.28 7.59
N ARG A 113 -18.13 17.30 8.48
CA ARG A 113 -16.88 16.95 9.14
C ARG A 113 -15.92 16.26 8.19
N GLN A 114 -14.64 16.56 8.30
CA GLN A 114 -13.61 15.98 7.45
C GLN A 114 -12.79 14.93 8.18
N VAL A 115 -12.84 13.69 7.70
CA VAL A 115 -11.99 12.56 8.13
C VAL A 115 -11.01 12.25 7.01
N LEU A 116 -9.74 12.58 7.17
CA LEU A 116 -8.74 12.47 6.12
C LEU A 116 -7.79 11.30 6.34
N PHE A 117 -7.68 10.42 5.33
CA PHE A 117 -6.79 9.27 5.35
C PHE A 117 -5.40 9.67 4.86
N SER A 118 -4.49 9.94 5.80
CA SER A 118 -3.10 10.28 5.52
C SER A 118 -2.26 9.03 5.33
N GLU A 119 -2.16 8.56 4.10
CA GLU A 119 -1.35 7.38 3.76
C GLU A 119 0.14 7.65 4.00
N PHE A 120 0.67 8.79 3.58
CA PHE A 120 2.07 9.11 3.76
C PHE A 120 2.35 10.61 3.74
N PHE A 121 3.03 11.12 4.78
CA PHE A 121 3.53 12.48 4.83
C PHE A 121 5.03 12.47 4.57
N TYR A 122 5.48 13.03 3.45
CA TYR A 122 6.86 12.97 3.02
C TYR A 122 7.78 13.77 3.93
N ARG A 123 8.96 13.23 4.20
CA ARG A 123 10.04 13.91 4.91
C ARG A 123 11.20 14.13 3.96
N GLY A 124 11.95 15.21 4.17
CA GLY A 124 13.15 15.46 3.39
C GLY A 124 14.35 14.64 3.88
N ARG A 125 14.41 14.33 5.20
CA ARG A 125 15.51 13.61 5.83
C ARG A 125 15.01 12.49 6.73
N ASN A 126 15.85 11.47 6.96
CA ASN A 126 15.51 10.26 7.70
C ASN A 126 14.22 9.61 7.15
N SER A 127 14.18 9.43 5.84
CA SER A 127 13.01 8.99 5.09
C SER A 127 13.40 8.03 3.98
N ASP A 128 12.46 7.72 3.09
CA ASP A 128 12.70 6.98 1.86
C ASP A 128 13.67 7.67 0.90
N ILE A 129 13.76 9.03 0.94
CA ILE A 129 14.55 9.83 -0.02
C ILE A 129 16.05 9.71 0.23
N ASP A 130 16.46 9.70 1.50
CA ASP A 130 17.88 9.70 1.90
C ASP A 130 18.34 8.35 2.48
N PHE A 131 17.54 7.30 2.31
CA PHE A 131 17.81 5.99 2.89
C PHE A 131 18.89 5.21 2.14
N ASP A 132 18.88 5.28 0.81
CA ASP A 132 19.80 4.58 -0.07
C ASP A 132 20.24 5.47 -1.23
N ASN A 133 21.55 5.70 -1.33
CA ASN A 133 22.14 6.58 -2.33
C ASN A 133 22.81 5.83 -3.49
N GLU A 134 22.62 4.52 -3.57
CA GLU A 134 23.33 3.71 -4.56
C GLU A 134 22.93 4.07 -6.00
N PHE A 135 21.64 4.22 -6.28
CA PHE A 135 21.13 4.45 -7.62
C PHE A 135 20.70 5.89 -7.88
N ILE A 136 20.18 6.55 -6.85
CA ILE A 136 19.72 7.93 -6.91
C ILE A 136 20.37 8.67 -5.75
N PRO A 137 21.44 9.44 -6.00
CA PRO A 137 22.09 10.22 -4.94
C PRO A 137 21.12 11.23 -4.33
N THR A 138 21.12 11.31 -3.01
CA THR A 138 20.39 12.36 -2.31
C THR A 138 21.04 13.72 -2.58
N THR A 139 20.25 14.64 -3.13
CA THR A 139 20.65 16.01 -3.38
C THR A 139 19.83 16.96 -2.51
N GLU A 140 20.30 18.21 -2.36
CA GLU A 140 19.52 19.24 -1.67
C GLU A 140 18.14 19.42 -2.32
N ASP A 141 18.10 19.46 -3.67
CA ASP A 141 16.85 19.57 -4.42
C ASP A 141 15.90 18.39 -4.16
N SER A 142 16.43 17.16 -4.05
CA SER A 142 15.58 15.99 -3.75
C SER A 142 14.94 16.09 -2.37
N LEU A 143 15.68 16.58 -1.38
CA LEU A 143 15.18 16.79 -0.02
C LEU A 143 14.13 17.93 0.05
N LEU A 144 14.39 19.03 -0.63
CA LEU A 144 13.47 20.17 -0.72
C LEU A 144 12.18 19.78 -1.46
N ASN A 145 12.31 19.10 -2.59
CA ASN A 145 11.17 18.56 -3.37
C ASN A 145 10.35 17.55 -2.56
N GLY A 146 11.01 16.67 -1.80
CA GLY A 146 10.35 15.73 -0.90
C GLY A 146 9.46 16.43 0.12
N LYS A 147 9.96 17.47 0.77
CA LYS A 147 9.20 18.29 1.71
C LYS A 147 8.05 19.04 1.01
N ALA A 148 8.30 19.61 -0.15
CA ALA A 148 7.33 20.40 -0.91
C ALA A 148 6.13 19.57 -1.43
N LYS A 149 6.29 18.26 -1.60
CA LYS A 149 5.20 17.35 -1.98
C LYS A 149 3.99 17.40 -1.03
N ASN A 150 4.19 17.84 0.21
CA ASN A 150 3.11 17.90 1.21
C ASN A 150 2.32 19.21 1.17
N ALA A 151 2.67 20.20 0.36
CA ALA A 151 2.15 21.56 0.44
C ALA A 151 0.60 21.60 0.46
N VAL A 152 -0.05 20.97 -0.52
CA VAL A 152 -1.52 20.95 -0.60
C VAL A 152 -2.12 19.97 0.41
N MET A 153 -1.46 18.84 0.65
CA MET A 153 -1.91 17.89 1.68
C MET A 153 -1.87 18.52 3.07
N ALA A 154 -0.81 19.26 3.41
CA ALA A 154 -0.73 19.96 4.69
C ALA A 154 -1.85 21.00 4.86
N LEU A 155 -2.20 21.71 3.78
CA LEU A 155 -3.36 22.61 3.78
C LEU A 155 -4.66 21.86 4.05
N ALA A 156 -4.91 20.76 3.34
CA ALA A 156 -6.10 19.93 3.60
C ALA A 156 -6.17 19.39 5.03
N LEU A 157 -5.02 19.01 5.62
CA LEU A 157 -4.97 18.49 6.99
C LEU A 157 -5.26 19.56 8.06
N THR A 158 -5.19 20.87 7.74
CA THR A 158 -5.59 21.94 8.67
C THR A 158 -7.09 21.94 8.93
N ASP A 159 -7.89 21.49 7.98
CA ASP A 159 -9.35 21.46 8.03
C ASP A 159 -9.90 20.10 8.49
N ALA A 160 -9.02 19.14 8.78
CA ALA A 160 -9.42 17.81 9.20
C ALA A 160 -9.89 17.79 10.68
N ASP A 161 -11.12 17.36 10.91
CA ASP A 161 -11.63 17.03 12.26
C ASP A 161 -10.90 15.81 12.83
N LEU A 162 -10.56 14.84 11.96
CA LEU A 162 -9.82 13.65 12.32
C LEU A 162 -8.91 13.20 11.17
N ILE A 163 -7.74 12.71 11.53
CA ILE A 163 -6.79 12.10 10.60
C ILE A 163 -6.73 10.60 10.89
N VAL A 164 -6.83 9.78 9.86
CA VAL A 164 -6.60 8.34 9.93
C VAL A 164 -5.28 8.02 9.25
N ALA A 165 -4.41 7.26 9.91
CA ALA A 165 -3.18 6.73 9.32
C ALA A 165 -3.20 5.19 9.38
N PRO A 166 -2.68 4.49 8.36
CA PRO A 166 -2.76 3.02 8.31
C PRO A 166 -1.93 2.32 9.38
N THR A 167 -0.76 2.89 9.73
CA THR A 167 0.18 2.30 10.69
C THR A 167 0.77 3.34 11.64
N PRO A 168 1.34 2.92 12.79
CA PRO A 168 2.06 3.81 13.69
C PRO A 168 3.22 4.55 13.02
N PHE A 169 3.98 3.88 12.15
CA PHE A 169 5.06 4.52 11.38
C PHE A 169 4.52 5.65 10.49
N GLN A 170 3.45 5.39 9.73
CA GLN A 170 2.87 6.39 8.84
C GLN A 170 2.30 7.57 9.63
N ALA A 171 1.67 7.32 10.78
CA ALA A 171 1.26 8.38 11.70
C ALA A 171 2.45 9.19 12.24
N SER A 172 3.57 8.52 12.55
CA SER A 172 4.79 9.18 13.03
C SER A 172 5.43 10.12 12.00
N CYS A 173 5.13 9.91 10.71
CA CYS A 173 5.61 10.78 9.63
C CYS A 173 4.95 12.16 9.65
N LEU A 174 3.74 12.28 10.20
CA LEU A 174 3.05 13.55 10.34
C LEU A 174 3.79 14.51 11.29
N PRO A 175 3.78 15.82 11.02
CA PRO A 175 4.15 16.84 11.98
C PRO A 175 3.36 16.72 13.29
N GLU A 176 3.96 17.12 14.40
CA GLU A 176 3.33 16.98 15.72
C GLU A 176 1.98 17.69 15.82
N VAL A 177 1.83 18.83 15.15
CA VAL A 177 0.58 19.61 15.12
C VAL A 177 -0.60 18.78 14.60
N PHE A 178 -0.38 17.86 13.67
CA PHE A 178 -1.42 16.98 13.12
C PHE A 178 -1.59 15.68 13.92
N ARG A 179 -0.56 15.22 14.65
CA ARG A 179 -0.61 13.93 15.37
C ARG A 179 -1.60 13.89 16.53
N ARG A 180 -2.04 15.03 17.03
CA ARG A 180 -2.98 15.12 18.16
C ARG A 180 -4.36 14.49 17.86
N ASN A 181 -4.77 14.50 16.60
CA ASN A 181 -6.07 14.00 16.14
C ASN A 181 -5.92 12.80 15.20
N VAL A 182 -4.92 11.95 15.41
CA VAL A 182 -4.70 10.75 14.56
C VAL A 182 -5.32 9.51 15.20
N ARG A 183 -5.99 8.70 14.38
CA ARG A 183 -6.36 7.31 14.68
C ARG A 183 -5.56 6.38 13.78
N ILE A 184 -5.08 5.28 14.34
CA ILE A 184 -4.41 4.24 13.56
C ILE A 184 -5.46 3.23 13.13
N ILE A 185 -5.77 3.20 11.82
CA ILE A 185 -6.75 2.28 11.24
C ILE A 185 -6.24 1.85 9.88
N HIS A 186 -5.85 0.58 9.79
CA HIS A 186 -5.54 -0.04 8.50
C HIS A 186 -6.83 -0.34 7.75
N GLU A 187 -6.86 -0.13 6.43
CA GLU A 187 -8.04 -0.33 5.59
C GLU A 187 -8.52 -1.80 5.54
N GLY A 188 -7.60 -2.71 5.83
CA GLY A 188 -7.84 -4.14 5.92
C GLY A 188 -7.80 -4.88 4.59
N ILE A 189 -7.34 -6.13 4.66
CA ILE A 189 -7.35 -7.09 3.57
C ILE A 189 -8.39 -8.19 3.85
N ASP A 190 -8.82 -8.90 2.79
CA ASP A 190 -9.81 -9.98 2.91
C ASP A 190 -9.17 -11.25 3.46
N THR A 191 -9.06 -11.36 4.77
CA THR A 191 -8.45 -12.52 5.42
C THR A 191 -9.29 -13.80 5.36
N ASP A 192 -10.53 -13.76 4.90
CA ASP A 192 -11.36 -14.92 4.68
C ASP A 192 -11.02 -15.59 3.33
N VAL A 193 -10.64 -14.80 2.35
CA VAL A 193 -10.14 -15.25 1.05
C VAL A 193 -8.63 -15.50 1.11
N ILE A 194 -7.89 -14.56 1.72
CA ILE A 194 -6.43 -14.62 1.84
C ILE A 194 -6.08 -15.37 3.12
N GLN A 195 -5.88 -16.67 2.98
CA GLN A 195 -5.63 -17.57 4.10
C GLN A 195 -4.71 -18.71 3.71
N PRO A 196 -4.08 -19.37 4.70
CA PRO A 196 -3.35 -20.61 4.46
C PRO A 196 -4.24 -21.63 3.76
N GLY A 197 -3.64 -22.44 2.93
CA GLY A 197 -4.34 -23.49 2.20
C GLY A 197 -3.35 -24.50 1.62
N PRO A 198 -3.84 -25.56 1.01
CA PRO A 198 -2.98 -26.52 0.33
C PRO A 198 -2.17 -25.81 -0.75
N ALA A 199 -0.88 -26.12 -0.80
CA ALA A 199 -0.05 -25.70 -1.92
C ALA A 199 -0.39 -26.55 -3.15
N GLU A 200 -0.58 -25.89 -4.28
CA GLU A 200 -0.82 -26.54 -5.57
C GLU A 200 0.36 -26.28 -6.50
N PRO A 201 0.57 -27.12 -7.55
CA PRO A 201 1.60 -26.87 -8.54
C PRO A 201 1.44 -25.51 -9.19
N PHE A 202 2.51 -24.71 -9.21
CA PHE A 202 2.52 -23.39 -9.84
C PHE A 202 3.05 -23.48 -11.26
N ALA A 203 2.20 -23.15 -12.24
CA ALA A 203 2.57 -23.14 -13.64
C ALA A 203 3.38 -21.89 -13.98
N LEU A 204 4.58 -22.08 -14.56
CA LEU A 204 5.40 -21.03 -15.17
C LEU A 204 4.91 -20.72 -16.58
N ASP A 205 5.28 -19.59 -17.13
CA ASP A 205 4.83 -19.14 -18.45
C ASP A 205 5.41 -20.00 -19.60
N ASP A 206 6.48 -20.76 -19.32
CA ASP A 206 7.07 -21.74 -20.26
C ASP A 206 6.46 -23.15 -20.16
N GLY A 207 5.43 -23.33 -19.36
CA GLY A 207 4.72 -24.58 -19.13
C GLY A 207 5.32 -25.50 -18.07
N ARG A 208 6.48 -25.18 -17.51
CA ARG A 208 7.04 -25.93 -16.38
C ARG A 208 6.19 -25.73 -15.12
N LEU A 209 6.22 -26.72 -14.23
CA LEU A 209 5.50 -26.67 -12.96
C LEU A 209 6.49 -26.67 -11.80
N ILE A 210 6.25 -25.78 -10.84
CA ILE A 210 6.90 -25.85 -9.53
C ILE A 210 5.95 -26.62 -8.60
N TRP A 211 6.41 -27.77 -8.10
CA TRP A 211 5.59 -28.67 -7.30
C TRP A 211 5.66 -28.33 -5.80
N PRO A 212 4.60 -28.60 -5.04
CA PRO A 212 4.63 -28.56 -3.57
C PRO A 212 5.78 -29.44 -3.03
N GLY A 213 6.48 -28.92 -2.01
CA GLY A 213 7.67 -29.56 -1.46
C GLY A 213 8.99 -29.07 -2.05
N THR A 214 8.96 -28.42 -3.22
CA THR A 214 10.12 -27.68 -3.75
C THR A 214 10.39 -26.48 -2.84
N PRO A 215 11.64 -26.18 -2.43
CA PRO A 215 11.97 -24.94 -1.74
C PRO A 215 11.69 -23.73 -2.65
N VAL A 216 10.76 -22.87 -2.26
CA VAL A 216 10.37 -21.69 -3.05
C VAL A 216 10.58 -20.41 -2.22
N ILE A 217 11.38 -19.50 -2.73
CA ILE A 217 11.48 -18.13 -2.21
C ILE A 217 10.62 -17.21 -3.06
N THR A 218 9.75 -16.45 -2.42
CA THR A 218 8.88 -15.48 -3.11
C THR A 218 9.25 -14.05 -2.76
N HIS A 219 9.13 -13.15 -3.76
CA HIS A 219 9.23 -11.70 -3.60
C HIS A 219 8.09 -11.06 -4.40
N VAL A 220 7.17 -10.38 -3.73
CA VAL A 220 5.96 -9.84 -4.35
C VAL A 220 5.85 -8.34 -4.09
N ASN A 221 5.87 -7.55 -5.16
CA ASN A 221 5.69 -6.11 -5.11
C ASN A 221 4.92 -5.64 -6.35
N ASN A 222 4.21 -4.51 -6.24
CA ASN A 222 3.55 -3.93 -7.41
C ASN A 222 4.56 -3.49 -8.46
N LYS A 223 5.67 -2.86 -8.01
CA LYS A 223 6.80 -2.44 -8.87
C LYS A 223 8.08 -3.08 -8.39
N LEU A 224 8.87 -3.57 -9.33
CA LEU A 224 10.18 -4.14 -9.07
C LEU A 224 11.22 -3.02 -9.07
N GLU A 225 11.59 -2.52 -7.90
CA GLU A 225 12.45 -1.35 -7.71
C GLU A 225 13.31 -1.41 -6.44
N PRO A 226 14.37 -0.59 -6.32
CA PRO A 226 15.25 -0.54 -5.14
C PRO A 226 14.49 -0.18 -3.86
N LEU A 227 13.51 0.73 -3.89
CA LEU A 227 12.71 1.12 -2.73
C LEU A 227 12.04 -0.10 -2.06
N ARG A 228 11.74 -1.14 -2.84
CA ARG A 228 11.21 -2.42 -2.37
C ARG A 228 12.28 -3.50 -2.21
N GLY A 229 13.56 -3.10 -2.09
CA GLY A 229 14.68 -3.97 -1.79
C GLY A 229 15.07 -4.96 -2.89
N LEU A 230 14.60 -4.77 -4.13
CA LEU A 230 14.87 -5.70 -5.23
C LEU A 230 16.36 -5.97 -5.42
N HIS A 231 17.20 -4.94 -5.38
CA HIS A 231 18.67 -5.05 -5.57
C HIS A 231 19.32 -5.88 -4.46
N ILE A 232 18.91 -5.72 -3.22
CA ILE A 232 19.42 -6.51 -2.08
C ILE A 232 18.98 -7.97 -2.23
N PHE A 233 17.72 -8.19 -2.56
CA PHE A 233 17.16 -9.51 -2.77
C PHE A 233 17.90 -10.26 -3.89
N LEU A 234 18.06 -9.63 -5.06
CA LEU A 234 18.75 -10.26 -6.19
C LEU A 234 20.21 -10.59 -5.89
N ARG A 235 20.93 -9.72 -5.17
CA ARG A 235 22.32 -9.96 -4.73
C ARG A 235 22.45 -11.11 -3.76
N ALA A 236 21.41 -11.42 -3.01
CA ALA A 236 21.42 -12.55 -2.09
C ALA A 236 21.16 -13.91 -2.76
N LEU A 237 20.61 -13.92 -3.99
CA LEU A 237 20.21 -15.15 -4.68
C LEU A 237 21.39 -16.06 -5.10
N PRO A 238 22.55 -15.58 -5.61
CA PRO A 238 23.63 -16.47 -6.05
C PRO A 238 24.05 -17.48 -4.97
N ARG A 239 24.22 -17.00 -3.73
CA ARG A 239 24.60 -17.86 -2.61
C ARG A 239 23.48 -18.84 -2.20
N LEU A 240 22.22 -18.42 -2.28
CA LEU A 240 21.09 -19.31 -2.10
C LEU A 240 21.08 -20.43 -3.14
N LEU A 241 21.20 -20.07 -4.42
CA LEU A 241 21.13 -21.00 -5.54
C LEU A 241 22.29 -22.03 -5.55
N GLU A 242 23.45 -21.61 -5.04
CA GLU A 242 24.61 -22.50 -4.83
C GLU A 242 24.36 -23.46 -3.64
N ALA A 243 23.86 -22.93 -2.52
CA ALA A 243 23.70 -23.70 -1.27
C ALA A 243 22.47 -24.62 -1.28
N VAL A 244 21.46 -24.35 -2.11
CA VAL A 244 20.20 -25.09 -2.25
C VAL A 244 19.90 -25.26 -3.75
N PRO A 245 20.49 -26.27 -4.42
CA PRO A 245 20.38 -26.45 -5.87
C PRO A 245 18.95 -26.61 -6.40
N GLU A 246 18.04 -27.14 -5.58
CA GLU A 246 16.63 -27.33 -5.93
C GLU A 246 15.76 -26.10 -5.72
N ALA A 247 16.30 -25.04 -5.10
CA ALA A 247 15.52 -23.84 -4.80
C ALA A 247 15.01 -23.13 -6.07
N GLN A 248 13.75 -22.72 -6.04
CA GLN A 248 13.10 -21.90 -7.04
C GLN A 248 12.80 -20.52 -6.46
N VAL A 249 12.84 -19.49 -7.29
CA VAL A 249 12.58 -18.11 -6.89
C VAL A 249 11.48 -17.54 -7.76
N LEU A 250 10.39 -17.07 -7.14
CA LEU A 250 9.28 -16.41 -7.82
C LEU A 250 9.29 -14.92 -7.48
N ILE A 251 9.49 -14.09 -8.49
CA ILE A 251 9.51 -12.62 -8.38
C ILE A 251 8.29 -12.08 -9.12
N VAL A 252 7.31 -11.62 -8.34
CA VAL A 252 6.04 -11.10 -8.85
C VAL A 252 6.06 -9.58 -8.78
N GLY A 253 5.79 -8.93 -9.90
CA GLY A 253 5.72 -7.48 -9.99
C GLY A 253 6.08 -6.95 -11.35
N GLU A 254 5.73 -5.70 -11.58
CA GLU A 254 5.92 -5.07 -12.88
C GLU A 254 7.31 -4.43 -12.99
N ALA A 255 8.02 -4.76 -14.05
CA ALA A 255 9.29 -4.10 -14.39
C ALA A 255 8.98 -2.79 -15.12
N GLN A 256 9.21 -1.67 -14.45
CA GLN A 256 8.92 -0.33 -14.98
C GLN A 256 10.13 0.59 -14.83
N LYS A 257 10.18 1.63 -15.68
CA LYS A 257 11.14 2.73 -15.58
C LYS A 257 10.82 3.61 -14.35
N ASN A 258 9.54 3.91 -14.12
CA ASN A 258 9.09 4.78 -13.03
C ASN A 258 8.70 3.97 -11.79
N GLY A 259 9.44 4.17 -10.71
CA GLY A 259 9.15 3.62 -9.38
C GLY A 259 8.50 4.63 -8.44
N TYR A 260 8.23 4.20 -7.20
CA TYR A 260 7.86 5.09 -6.10
C TYR A 260 9.08 5.91 -5.65
N GLY A 261 10.28 5.31 -5.67
CA GLY A 261 11.54 5.94 -5.30
C GLY A 261 12.14 6.85 -6.37
N GLY A 262 11.60 6.83 -7.60
CA GLY A 262 12.08 7.66 -8.71
C GLY A 262 12.09 6.95 -10.05
N THR A 263 12.81 7.54 -11.01
CA THR A 263 12.92 7.04 -12.38
C THR A 263 14.28 6.36 -12.60
N ALA A 264 14.26 5.16 -13.18
CA ALA A 264 15.46 4.43 -13.53
C ALA A 264 16.28 5.18 -14.60
N PRO A 265 17.61 5.12 -14.56
CA PRO A 265 18.49 5.77 -15.54
C PRO A 265 18.46 5.07 -16.91
N ASP A 266 19.01 5.73 -17.91
CA ASP A 266 19.38 5.17 -19.22
C ASP A 266 18.24 4.47 -19.98
N ASP A 267 16.99 4.93 -19.82
CA ASP A 267 15.79 4.31 -20.40
C ASP A 267 15.55 2.83 -20.03
N LEU A 268 16.22 2.36 -19.00
CA LEU A 268 16.05 1.01 -18.45
C LEU A 268 14.85 0.91 -17.50
N THR A 269 14.45 -0.32 -17.22
CA THR A 269 13.58 -0.59 -16.06
C THR A 269 14.41 -0.71 -14.78
N TRP A 270 13.80 -0.49 -13.63
CA TRP A 270 14.48 -0.73 -12.36
C TRP A 270 14.94 -2.19 -12.19
N LYS A 271 14.22 -3.15 -12.76
CA LYS A 271 14.66 -4.55 -12.80
C LYS A 271 16.01 -4.68 -13.52
N ASP A 272 16.16 -4.05 -14.69
CA ASP A 272 17.39 -4.13 -15.47
C ASP A 272 18.57 -3.49 -14.73
N VAL A 273 18.32 -2.36 -14.07
CA VAL A 273 19.33 -1.68 -13.23
C VAL A 273 19.75 -2.57 -12.06
N CYS A 274 18.81 -3.20 -11.35
CA CYS A 274 19.11 -4.09 -10.21
C CYS A 274 19.81 -5.39 -10.61
N LEU A 275 19.70 -5.81 -11.87
CA LEU A 275 20.39 -7.00 -12.41
C LEU A 275 21.84 -6.72 -12.82
N ARG A 276 22.27 -5.47 -12.96
CA ARG A 276 23.66 -5.13 -13.32
C ARG A 276 24.63 -5.76 -12.32
N GLY A 277 25.70 -6.39 -12.85
CA GLY A 277 26.71 -7.10 -12.06
C GLY A 277 26.28 -8.49 -11.54
N LEU A 278 25.11 -8.98 -11.99
CA LEU A 278 24.63 -10.34 -11.71
C LEU A 278 24.55 -11.21 -12.97
N GLU A 279 25.09 -10.75 -14.08
CA GLU A 279 25.09 -11.46 -15.35
C GLU A 279 25.75 -12.84 -15.20
N GLY A 280 25.05 -13.88 -15.62
CA GLY A 280 25.52 -15.28 -15.48
C GLY A 280 25.53 -15.85 -14.06
N ARG A 281 25.17 -15.07 -13.04
CA ARG A 281 25.14 -15.51 -11.63
C ARG A 281 23.75 -15.98 -11.16
N LEU A 282 22.71 -15.64 -11.91
CA LEU A 282 21.33 -16.07 -11.66
C LEU A 282 20.93 -17.07 -12.75
N ASP A 283 20.58 -18.26 -12.34
CA ASP A 283 20.09 -19.31 -13.22
C ASP A 283 18.66 -18.98 -13.69
N PRO A 284 18.44 -18.68 -14.99
CA PRO A 284 17.10 -18.37 -15.51
C PRO A 284 16.14 -19.57 -15.43
N GLY A 285 16.66 -20.76 -15.26
CA GLY A 285 15.87 -21.96 -15.00
C GLY A 285 15.29 -22.03 -13.59
N ARG A 286 15.75 -21.18 -12.67
CA ARG A 286 15.36 -21.19 -11.26
C ARG A 286 14.90 -19.83 -10.73
N VAL A 287 15.21 -18.73 -11.41
CA VAL A 287 14.77 -17.38 -11.02
C VAL A 287 13.75 -16.86 -12.03
N HIS A 288 12.51 -16.77 -11.61
CA HIS A 288 11.37 -16.51 -12.47
C HIS A 288 10.76 -15.13 -12.19
N PHE A 289 10.88 -14.22 -13.14
CA PHE A 289 10.18 -12.94 -13.15
C PHE A 289 8.83 -13.13 -13.85
N THR A 290 7.75 -13.20 -13.08
CA THR A 290 6.41 -13.50 -13.62
C THR A 290 5.69 -12.28 -14.17
N GLY A 291 6.26 -11.08 -14.02
CA GLY A 291 5.50 -9.87 -14.30
C GLY A 291 4.31 -9.69 -13.35
N ARG A 292 3.32 -8.93 -13.81
CA ARG A 292 2.06 -8.77 -13.10
C ARG A 292 1.14 -9.96 -13.39
N ILE A 293 0.72 -10.65 -12.35
CA ILE A 293 -0.15 -11.83 -12.46
C ILE A 293 -1.50 -11.58 -11.75
N PRO A 294 -2.57 -12.32 -12.09
CA PRO A 294 -3.84 -12.26 -11.38
C PRO A 294 -3.68 -12.54 -9.88
N HIS A 295 -4.47 -11.87 -9.04
CA HIS A 295 -4.39 -11.97 -7.58
C HIS A 295 -4.49 -13.42 -7.07
N ALA A 296 -5.40 -14.23 -7.62
CA ALA A 296 -5.52 -15.64 -7.26
C ALA A 296 -4.22 -16.44 -7.55
N ARG A 297 -3.53 -16.14 -8.66
CA ARG A 297 -2.23 -16.76 -8.99
C ARG A 297 -1.12 -16.31 -8.04
N MET A 298 -1.16 -15.03 -7.62
CA MET A 298 -0.23 -14.53 -6.60
C MET A 298 -0.44 -15.24 -5.25
N LEU A 299 -1.69 -15.44 -4.83
CA LEU A 299 -2.00 -16.19 -3.61
C LEU A 299 -1.54 -17.65 -3.70
N ALA A 300 -1.63 -18.28 -4.86
CA ALA A 300 -1.09 -19.63 -5.09
C ALA A 300 0.45 -19.64 -4.91
N ALA A 301 1.17 -18.64 -5.42
CA ALA A 301 2.60 -18.51 -5.21
C ALA A 301 2.95 -18.32 -3.73
N LEU A 302 2.18 -17.51 -2.98
CA LEU A 302 2.39 -17.32 -1.54
C LEU A 302 2.14 -18.61 -0.75
N ARG A 303 1.12 -19.41 -1.08
CA ARG A 303 0.85 -20.71 -0.44
C ARG A 303 1.96 -21.74 -0.71
N LEU A 304 2.63 -21.65 -1.84
CA LEU A 304 3.76 -22.49 -2.19
C LEU A 304 5.07 -22.04 -1.51
N SER A 305 5.12 -20.81 -1.01
CA SER A 305 6.32 -20.16 -0.51
C SER A 305 6.93 -20.87 0.71
N THR A 306 8.20 -21.20 0.65
CA THR A 306 9.02 -21.64 1.80
C THR A 306 9.34 -20.43 2.66
N ALA A 307 9.76 -19.32 2.07
CA ALA A 307 9.90 -18.04 2.73
C ALA A 307 9.54 -16.90 1.75
N HIS A 308 8.89 -15.88 2.29
CA HIS A 308 8.55 -14.66 1.56
C HIS A 308 9.50 -13.54 1.96
N VAL A 309 10.25 -12.99 1.02
CA VAL A 309 11.15 -11.86 1.27
C VAL A 309 10.42 -10.57 0.97
N TYR A 310 10.28 -9.71 1.98
CA TYR A 310 9.69 -8.39 1.87
C TYR A 310 10.63 -7.33 2.43
N TYR A 311 11.26 -6.57 1.57
CA TYR A 311 12.15 -5.46 1.93
C TYR A 311 11.51 -4.14 1.52
N SER A 312 11.70 -3.10 2.30
CA SER A 312 11.24 -1.74 1.96
C SER A 312 12.10 -0.69 2.67
N TYR A 313 12.35 0.41 1.98
CA TYR A 313 12.81 1.64 2.62
C TYR A 313 11.78 2.10 3.66
N PRO A 314 12.08 3.12 4.49
CA PRO A 314 11.10 3.74 5.39
C PRO A 314 9.97 4.42 4.59
N PHE A 315 9.03 3.62 4.10
CA PHE A 315 7.93 4.02 3.21
C PHE A 315 6.63 3.30 3.59
N VAL A 316 5.57 3.53 2.84
CA VAL A 316 4.25 2.90 3.02
C VAL A 316 4.35 1.39 3.10
N LEU A 317 3.72 0.78 4.10
CA LEU A 317 3.58 -0.66 4.21
C LEU A 317 2.67 -1.17 3.08
N SER A 318 3.16 -2.14 2.30
CA SER A 318 2.37 -2.67 1.17
C SER A 318 1.41 -3.77 1.62
N TRP A 319 0.26 -3.84 0.96
CA TRP A 319 -0.67 -4.96 1.13
C TRP A 319 -0.03 -6.32 0.85
N SER A 320 0.98 -6.39 -0.02
CA SER A 320 1.68 -7.67 -0.30
C SER A 320 2.32 -8.27 0.95
N LEU A 321 2.79 -7.46 1.91
CA LEU A 321 3.26 -7.97 3.20
C LEU A 321 2.11 -8.54 4.03
N THR A 322 1.03 -7.78 4.20
CA THR A 322 -0.12 -8.24 5.01
C THR A 322 -0.80 -9.45 4.39
N GLU A 323 -0.85 -9.53 3.05
CA GLU A 323 -1.35 -10.71 2.32
C GLU A 323 -0.44 -11.93 2.48
N ALA A 324 0.90 -11.75 2.47
CA ALA A 324 1.84 -12.83 2.75
C ALA A 324 1.68 -13.34 4.19
N MET A 325 1.58 -12.44 5.17
CA MET A 325 1.30 -12.81 6.56
C MET A 325 -0.04 -13.54 6.69
N ALA A 326 -1.10 -13.03 6.05
CA ALA A 326 -2.42 -13.64 6.05
C ALA A 326 -2.44 -15.03 5.39
N SER A 327 -1.62 -15.24 4.37
CA SER A 327 -1.43 -16.55 3.71
C SER A 327 -0.61 -17.53 4.55
N GLY A 328 -0.10 -17.13 5.72
CA GLY A 328 0.73 -17.96 6.57
C GLY A 328 2.15 -18.14 6.04
N CYS A 329 2.71 -17.17 5.31
CA CYS A 329 4.10 -17.21 4.88
C CYS A 329 5.06 -17.00 6.06
N TYR A 330 6.22 -17.63 6.01
CA TYR A 330 7.37 -17.21 6.79
C TYR A 330 7.96 -15.96 6.14
N VAL A 331 7.81 -14.81 6.80
CA VAL A 331 8.29 -13.54 6.25
C VAL A 331 9.70 -13.25 6.74
N ILE A 332 10.61 -12.95 5.80
CA ILE A 332 11.93 -12.39 6.05
C ILE A 332 11.88 -10.94 5.56
N GLY A 333 11.85 -9.99 6.49
CA GLY A 333 11.71 -8.57 6.22
C GLY A 333 12.97 -7.77 6.52
N SER A 334 13.05 -6.56 5.93
CA SER A 334 14.07 -5.58 6.33
C SER A 334 13.77 -4.99 7.71
N ASP A 335 14.79 -4.80 8.54
CA ASP A 335 14.65 -4.12 9.82
C ASP A 335 14.55 -2.60 9.61
N THR A 336 13.41 -2.16 9.08
CA THR A 336 13.05 -0.78 8.86
C THR A 336 11.79 -0.40 9.65
N ALA A 337 11.62 0.86 9.94
CA ALA A 337 10.54 1.34 10.82
C ALA A 337 9.13 0.84 10.41
N PRO A 338 8.71 0.90 9.11
CA PRO A 338 7.39 0.40 8.73
C PRO A 338 7.20 -1.10 8.99
N LEU A 339 8.26 -1.91 8.85
CA LEU A 339 8.14 -3.36 9.05
C LEU A 339 8.07 -3.72 10.53
N ARG A 340 8.68 -2.93 11.42
CA ARG A 340 8.58 -3.12 12.88
C ARG A 340 7.15 -2.93 13.41
N ASP A 341 6.28 -2.24 12.67
CA ASP A 341 4.86 -2.12 13.02
C ASP A 341 4.10 -3.45 12.81
N ALA A 342 4.52 -4.26 11.85
CA ALA A 342 3.85 -5.50 11.46
C ALA A 342 4.58 -6.76 11.95
N ILE A 343 5.91 -6.69 12.05
CA ILE A 343 6.76 -7.85 12.37
C ILE A 343 7.52 -7.62 13.69
N GLN A 344 7.29 -8.53 14.61
CA GLN A 344 8.13 -8.72 15.80
C GLN A 344 9.15 -9.82 15.49
N ASP A 345 10.45 -9.45 15.45
CA ASP A 345 11.53 -10.37 15.10
C ASP A 345 11.52 -11.65 15.94
N GLY A 346 11.61 -12.80 15.29
CA GLY A 346 11.61 -14.14 15.91
C GLY A 346 10.22 -14.60 16.41
N VAL A 347 9.17 -13.78 16.35
CA VAL A 347 7.83 -14.12 16.81
C VAL A 347 6.89 -14.41 15.62
N ASN A 348 6.67 -13.44 14.74
CA ASN A 348 5.80 -13.58 13.59
C ASN A 348 6.49 -13.34 12.23
N GLY A 349 7.83 -13.30 12.24
CA GLY A 349 8.70 -13.15 11.09
C GLY A 349 10.14 -12.92 11.52
N ARG A 350 11.00 -12.65 10.57
CA ARG A 350 12.41 -12.33 10.81
C ARG A 350 12.71 -10.95 10.26
N LEU A 351 13.38 -10.09 11.02
CA LEU A 351 13.88 -8.79 10.58
C LEU A 351 15.40 -8.82 10.45
N LEU A 352 15.91 -8.33 9.33
CA LEU A 352 17.34 -8.28 9.02
C LEU A 352 17.75 -6.87 8.62
N PRO A 353 19.00 -6.43 8.92
CA PRO A 353 19.50 -5.15 8.44
C PRO A 353 19.34 -5.05 6.92
N PHE A 354 18.82 -3.93 6.44
CA PHE A 354 18.42 -3.78 5.02
C PHE A 354 19.54 -4.08 4.05
N PHE A 355 20.76 -3.60 4.33
CA PHE A 355 21.94 -3.74 3.45
C PHE A 355 22.76 -5.01 3.68
N ASP A 356 22.35 -5.88 4.61
CA ASP A 356 23.08 -7.12 4.89
C ASP A 356 22.62 -8.26 3.95
N VAL A 357 23.24 -8.26 2.77
CA VAL A 357 23.01 -9.29 1.73
C VAL A 357 23.36 -10.70 2.24
N ALA A 358 24.41 -10.81 3.07
CA ALA A 358 24.86 -12.10 3.59
C ALA A 358 23.83 -12.68 4.58
N ALA A 359 23.35 -11.87 5.52
CA ALA A 359 22.32 -12.29 6.45
C ALA A 359 21.02 -12.71 5.74
N LEU A 360 20.63 -12.00 4.67
CA LEU A 360 19.47 -12.38 3.85
C LEU A 360 19.68 -13.73 3.16
N SER A 361 20.86 -13.96 2.56
CA SER A 361 21.20 -15.25 1.97
C SER A 361 21.13 -16.38 3.00
N ASP A 362 21.73 -16.18 4.19
CA ASP A 362 21.74 -17.18 5.25
C ASP A 362 20.33 -17.51 5.77
N ALA A 363 19.49 -16.50 5.92
CA ALA A 363 18.10 -16.68 6.35
C ALA A 363 17.26 -17.46 5.31
N MET A 364 17.43 -17.17 4.02
CA MET A 364 16.77 -17.91 2.94
C MET A 364 17.25 -19.38 2.87
N ILE A 365 18.56 -19.61 2.98
CA ILE A 365 19.16 -20.95 3.01
C ILE A 365 18.64 -21.75 4.22
N ALA A 366 18.62 -21.13 5.40
CA ALA A 366 18.11 -21.76 6.61
C ALA A 366 16.62 -22.13 6.48
N ALA A 367 15.81 -21.24 5.90
CA ALA A 367 14.39 -21.50 5.64
C ALA A 367 14.19 -22.69 4.71
N CYS A 368 14.98 -22.78 3.63
CA CYS A 368 14.91 -23.88 2.67
C CYS A 368 15.33 -25.22 3.30
N ARG A 369 16.40 -25.22 4.10
CA ARG A 369 16.94 -26.44 4.74
C ARG A 369 16.13 -26.92 5.95
N HIS A 370 15.49 -25.99 6.66
CA HIS A 370 14.77 -26.27 7.90
C HIS A 370 13.37 -25.63 7.91
N PRO A 371 12.48 -25.94 6.94
CA PRO A 371 11.20 -25.27 6.80
C PRO A 371 10.30 -25.41 8.04
N ALA A 372 10.41 -26.50 8.78
CA ALA A 372 9.64 -26.72 10.01
C ALA A 372 10.01 -25.73 11.14
N ALA A 373 11.21 -25.16 11.15
CA ALA A 373 11.64 -24.19 12.16
C ALA A 373 10.81 -22.91 12.16
N SER A 374 10.20 -22.56 11.02
CA SER A 374 9.36 -21.36 10.86
C SER A 374 7.87 -21.57 11.18
N THR A 375 7.43 -22.78 11.51
CA THR A 375 5.99 -23.11 11.69
C THR A 375 5.28 -22.21 12.69
N ARG A 376 5.90 -21.92 13.84
CA ARG A 376 5.32 -21.03 14.86
C ARG A 376 5.22 -19.59 14.36
N MET A 377 6.25 -19.10 13.68
CA MET A 377 6.25 -17.73 13.11
C MET A 377 5.19 -17.58 12.02
N ARG A 378 4.97 -18.60 11.18
CA ARG A 378 3.90 -18.61 10.18
C ARG A 378 2.51 -18.49 10.81
N ALA A 379 2.26 -19.25 11.87
CA ALA A 379 0.99 -19.18 12.60
C ALA A 379 0.80 -17.80 13.24
N ALA A 380 1.81 -17.28 13.93
CA ALA A 380 1.78 -15.96 14.56
C ALA A 380 1.65 -14.82 13.53
N ALA A 381 2.25 -14.94 12.34
CA ALA A 381 2.06 -14.00 11.24
C ALA A 381 0.59 -13.95 10.78
N ARG A 382 -0.03 -15.11 10.61
CA ARG A 382 -1.47 -15.22 10.30
C ARG A 382 -2.34 -14.59 11.39
N GLU A 383 -2.09 -14.90 12.65
CA GLU A 383 -2.83 -14.32 13.78
C GLU A 383 -2.72 -12.79 13.80
N THR A 384 -1.51 -12.26 13.61
CA THR A 384 -1.28 -10.81 13.51
C THR A 384 -2.06 -10.21 12.34
N ALA A 385 -2.03 -10.84 11.16
CA ALA A 385 -2.74 -10.35 10.00
C ALA A 385 -4.27 -10.32 10.21
N VAL A 386 -4.83 -11.35 10.83
CA VAL A 386 -6.27 -11.39 11.15
C VAL A 386 -6.64 -10.35 12.18
N ALA A 387 -5.85 -10.20 13.24
CA ALA A 387 -6.16 -9.28 14.33
C ALA A 387 -6.03 -7.81 13.94
N GLN A 388 -5.01 -7.45 13.16
CA GLN A 388 -4.65 -6.05 12.91
C GLN A 388 -4.97 -5.58 11.48
N TYR A 389 -4.88 -6.47 10.50
CA TYR A 389 -4.95 -6.13 9.08
C TYR A 389 -6.15 -6.76 8.36
N SER A 390 -7.08 -7.41 9.08
CA SER A 390 -8.29 -7.93 8.45
C SER A 390 -9.24 -6.81 8.02
N ARG A 391 -10.02 -7.08 6.98
CA ARG A 391 -11.12 -6.21 6.56
C ARG A 391 -12.11 -5.97 7.70
N THR A 392 -12.34 -6.96 8.54
CA THR A 392 -13.23 -6.84 9.71
C THR A 392 -12.69 -5.83 10.72
N ALA A 393 -11.40 -5.91 11.08
CA ALA A 393 -10.77 -4.96 11.99
C ALA A 393 -10.75 -3.53 11.41
N GLY A 394 -10.35 -3.38 10.14
CA GLY A 394 -10.36 -2.08 9.47
C GLY A 394 -11.75 -1.47 9.38
N ARG A 395 -12.77 -2.27 8.98
CA ARG A 395 -14.17 -1.85 8.92
C ARG A 395 -14.68 -1.38 10.28
N ALA A 396 -14.41 -2.13 11.35
CA ALA A 396 -14.84 -1.77 12.70
C ALA A 396 -14.23 -0.43 13.15
N GLY A 397 -12.93 -0.22 12.90
CA GLY A 397 -12.26 1.05 13.19
C GLY A 397 -12.87 2.24 12.43
N TRP A 398 -13.11 2.08 11.13
CA TRP A 398 -13.73 3.13 10.32
C TRP A 398 -15.16 3.44 10.75
N LEU A 399 -15.99 2.42 11.02
CA LEU A 399 -17.37 2.63 11.47
C LEU A 399 -17.42 3.33 12.83
N SER A 400 -16.49 3.00 13.75
CA SER A 400 -16.37 3.71 15.03
C SER A 400 -16.08 5.20 14.83
N VAL A 401 -15.11 5.53 13.99
CA VAL A 401 -14.77 6.93 13.67
C VAL A 401 -15.96 7.66 13.03
N LEU A 402 -16.65 7.03 12.11
CA LEU A 402 -17.79 7.65 11.43
C LEU A 402 -18.98 7.88 12.40
N ALA A 403 -19.21 6.96 13.34
CA ALA A 403 -20.20 7.15 14.40
C ALA A 403 -19.83 8.32 15.32
N GLU A 404 -18.55 8.46 15.72
CA GLU A 404 -18.05 9.63 16.47
C GLU A 404 -18.27 10.94 15.69
N MET A 405 -18.24 10.89 14.37
CA MET A 405 -18.48 12.04 13.47
C MET A 405 -19.97 12.25 13.15
N GLY A 406 -20.88 11.50 13.77
CA GLY A 406 -22.33 11.68 13.64
C GLY A 406 -22.97 10.97 12.45
N VAL A 407 -22.30 9.97 11.86
CA VAL A 407 -22.92 9.08 10.87
C VAL A 407 -23.67 7.97 11.61
N GLU A 408 -24.98 8.04 11.61
CA GLU A 408 -25.83 6.99 12.17
C GLU A 408 -26.32 6.05 11.07
N ALA A 409 -26.14 4.75 11.24
CA ALA A 409 -26.82 3.76 10.41
C ALA A 409 -28.34 3.90 10.66
N PRO A 410 -29.20 3.93 9.63
CA PRO A 410 -30.63 3.90 9.82
C PRO A 410 -30.98 2.67 10.67
N VAL A 411 -31.69 2.89 11.78
CA VAL A 411 -32.22 1.79 12.60
C VAL A 411 -33.08 0.94 11.67
N SER A 412 -32.66 -0.31 11.45
CA SER A 412 -33.49 -1.26 10.72
C SER A 412 -34.83 -1.34 11.48
N ARG A 413 -35.90 -0.80 10.90
CA ARG A 413 -37.25 -1.07 11.40
C ARG A 413 -37.43 -2.57 11.18
N SER A 414 -37.09 -3.35 12.21
CA SER A 414 -37.51 -4.74 12.29
C SER A 414 -39.01 -4.76 12.07
N GLY A 415 -39.41 -5.25 10.92
CA GLY A 415 -40.80 -5.34 10.54
C GLY A 415 -41.56 -6.17 11.58
N SER A 416 -42.36 -5.51 12.34
CA SER A 416 -43.54 -6.13 12.93
C SER A 416 -44.48 -6.51 11.80
N ARG A 417 -44.47 -7.77 11.39
CA ARG A 417 -45.60 -8.48 10.78
C ARG A 417 -45.67 -9.86 11.34
#